data_3d3bbb0ae7eb3f28d91c8776123e86f9
#
_entry.id   3d3bbb0ae7eb3f28d91c8776123e86f9
#
_cell.length_a   1.000
_cell.length_b   1.000
_cell.length_c   1.000
_cell.angle_alpha   90.00
_cell.angle_beta   90.00
_cell.angle_gamma   90.00
#
_symmetry.space_group_name_H-M   'P 1'
#
loop_
_entity.id
_entity.type
_entity.pdbx_description
1 polymer ?
#
loop_
_entity_poly.entity_id
_entity_poly.type
_entity_poly.pdbx_seq_one_letter_code
_entity_poly.pdbx_strand_id
1 'polypeptide(L)'
;VNRQVSAFNSFESTASELELLVMDERARELCFEGKRWFDLVRYAERKSANDDSEEGMTNMFETFMTSIDGYKTIMSRCDNLWGLYSPIYYMECKAYRADGKVLNQNPVWNKSKYDR
;
A
#
# COMPACT_ATOMS: atom_id res chain seq x y z
N VAL A 1 -13.65 -11.13 18.27
CA VAL A 1 -13.68 -12.59 18.17
C VAL A 1 -15.05 -13.07 17.70
N ASN A 2 -16.14 -12.64 18.33
CA ASN A 2 -17.50 -13.06 17.94
C ASN A 2 -17.88 -12.61 16.52
N ARG A 3 -17.41 -11.47 16.06
CA ARG A 3 -17.65 -10.95 14.72
C ARG A 3 -17.03 -11.83 13.64
N GLN A 4 -15.84 -12.37 13.88
CA GLN A 4 -15.17 -13.28 12.94
C GLN A 4 -15.85 -14.63 12.86
N VAL A 5 -16.21 -15.21 14.00
CA VAL A 5 -16.89 -16.50 14.05
C VAL A 5 -18.25 -16.44 13.36
N SER A 6 -19.04 -15.39 13.56
CA SER A 6 -20.33 -15.21 12.88
C SER A 6 -20.18 -15.03 11.36
N ALA A 7 -19.15 -14.34 10.88
CA ALA A 7 -18.88 -14.19 9.46
C ALA A 7 -18.47 -15.51 8.80
N PHE A 8 -17.67 -16.35 9.45
CA PHE A 8 -17.32 -17.69 8.96
C PHE A 8 -18.51 -18.64 8.91
N ASN A 9 -19.48 -18.48 9.80
CA ASN A 9 -20.67 -19.31 9.86
C ASN A 9 -21.79 -18.84 8.91
N SER A 10 -21.66 -17.66 8.31
CA SER A 10 -22.63 -17.13 7.37
C SER A 10 -22.18 -17.45 5.94
N PHE A 11 -22.85 -18.37 5.30
CA PHE A 11 -22.64 -18.70 3.87
C PHE A 11 -22.98 -17.53 2.92
N GLU A 12 -23.50 -16.44 3.45
CA GLU A 12 -23.88 -15.24 2.71
C GLU A 12 -22.79 -14.18 2.67
N SER A 13 -21.62 -14.42 3.29
CA SER A 13 -20.49 -13.49 3.24
C SER A 13 -19.96 -13.35 1.82
N THR A 14 -19.88 -12.10 1.36
CA THR A 14 -19.29 -11.80 0.05
C THR A 14 -17.77 -12.02 0.06
N ALA A 15 -17.17 -12.24 -1.10
CA ALA A 15 -15.72 -12.35 -1.24
C ALA A 15 -14.99 -11.13 -0.67
N SER A 16 -15.59 -9.95 -0.79
CA SER A 16 -15.05 -8.71 -0.23
C SER A 16 -15.01 -8.71 1.30
N GLU A 17 -16.08 -9.18 1.94
CA GLU A 17 -16.15 -9.30 3.41
C GLU A 17 -15.14 -10.32 3.94
N LEU A 18 -14.98 -11.43 3.25
CA LEU A 18 -13.97 -12.44 3.57
C LEU A 18 -12.55 -11.90 3.43
N GLU A 19 -12.29 -11.11 2.39
CA GLU A 19 -11.00 -10.44 2.20
C GLU A 19 -10.67 -9.53 3.40
N LEU A 20 -11.63 -8.72 3.86
CA LEU A 20 -11.45 -7.87 5.03
C LEU A 20 -11.18 -8.66 6.31
N LEU A 21 -11.89 -9.76 6.51
CA LEU A 21 -11.66 -10.66 7.64
C LEU A 21 -10.25 -11.27 7.62
N VAL A 22 -9.80 -11.73 6.46
CA VAL A 22 -8.44 -12.26 6.30
C VAL A 22 -7.40 -11.18 6.57
N MET A 23 -7.61 -9.96 6.09
CA MET A 23 -6.71 -8.83 6.33
C MET A 23 -6.63 -8.48 7.83
N ASP A 24 -7.74 -8.50 8.54
CA ASP A 24 -7.79 -8.26 9.99
C ASP A 24 -7.10 -9.37 10.79
N GLU A 25 -7.31 -10.62 10.40
CA GLU A 25 -6.66 -11.77 11.05
C GLU A 25 -5.15 -11.73 10.85
N ARG A 26 -4.71 -11.49 9.63
CA ARG A 26 -3.28 -11.33 9.32
C ARG A 26 -2.66 -10.18 10.13
N ALA A 27 -3.38 -9.08 10.34
CA ALA A 27 -2.90 -7.98 11.17
C ALA A 27 -2.65 -8.37 12.63
N ARG A 28 -3.48 -9.28 13.16
CA ARG A 28 -3.32 -9.80 14.54
C ARG A 28 -2.23 -10.84 14.65
N GLU A 29 -2.25 -11.84 13.77
CA GLU A 29 -1.31 -12.97 13.80
C GLU A 29 0.12 -12.53 13.48
N LEU A 30 0.29 -11.59 12.55
CA LEU A 30 1.59 -11.13 12.07
C LEU A 30 1.99 -9.76 12.66
N CYS A 31 1.39 -9.40 13.80
CA CYS A 31 1.71 -8.17 14.50
C CYS A 31 3.20 -8.14 14.85
N PHE A 32 3.85 -6.99 14.63
CA PHE A 32 5.29 -6.77 14.83
C PHE A 32 6.24 -7.53 13.88
N GLU A 33 5.74 -8.28 12.90
CA GLU A 33 6.58 -8.95 11.90
C GLU A 33 6.91 -8.08 10.68
N GLY A 34 6.46 -6.84 10.64
CA GLY A 34 6.73 -5.92 9.54
C GLY A 34 6.01 -6.24 8.22
N LYS A 35 5.04 -7.15 8.24
CA LYS A 35 4.34 -7.62 7.04
C LYS A 35 3.10 -6.81 6.67
N ARG A 36 2.55 -6.06 7.61
CA ARG A 36 1.29 -5.31 7.41
C ARG A 36 1.31 -4.38 6.22
N TRP A 37 2.41 -3.64 6.03
CA TRP A 37 2.53 -2.73 4.89
C TRP A 37 2.41 -3.44 3.55
N PHE A 38 3.07 -4.57 3.39
CA PHE A 38 3.03 -5.35 2.16
C PHE A 38 1.62 -5.91 1.87
N ASP A 39 0.89 -6.31 2.91
CA ASP A 39 -0.50 -6.75 2.76
C ASP A 39 -1.40 -5.61 2.29
N LEU A 40 -1.22 -4.41 2.84
CA LEU A 40 -1.96 -3.21 2.43
C LEU A 40 -1.64 -2.80 0.99
N VAL A 41 -0.36 -2.85 0.59
CA VAL A 41 0.06 -2.56 -0.79
C VAL A 41 -0.58 -3.55 -1.76
N ARG A 42 -0.55 -4.85 -1.48
CA ARG A 42 -1.21 -5.86 -2.32
C ARG A 42 -2.71 -5.65 -2.42
N TYR A 43 -3.36 -5.25 -1.33
CA TYR A 43 -4.77 -4.88 -1.35
C TYR A 43 -5.02 -3.70 -2.28
N ALA A 44 -4.22 -2.63 -2.18
CA ALA A 44 -4.31 -1.47 -3.05
C ALA A 44 -4.10 -1.84 -4.53
N GLU A 45 -3.12 -2.69 -4.82
CA GLU A 45 -2.86 -3.22 -6.18
C GLU A 45 -4.08 -3.94 -6.76
N ARG A 46 -4.71 -4.82 -5.98
CA ARG A 46 -5.92 -5.55 -6.43
C ARG A 46 -7.11 -4.64 -6.67
N LYS A 47 -7.21 -3.51 -5.97
CA LYS A 47 -8.29 -2.53 -6.13
C LYS A 47 -7.98 -1.44 -7.16
N SER A 48 -6.79 -1.43 -7.72
CA SER A 48 -6.37 -0.47 -8.75
C SER A 48 -6.53 -1.03 -10.16
N ALA A 49 -6.93 -0.17 -11.10
CA ALA A 49 -7.00 -0.53 -12.51
C ALA A 49 -5.60 -0.60 -13.16
N ASN A 50 -4.68 0.25 -12.69
CA ASN A 50 -3.28 0.33 -13.14
C ASN A 50 -2.42 1.01 -12.08
N ASP A 51 -1.10 1.02 -12.28
CA ASP A 51 -0.13 1.56 -11.32
C ASP A 51 -0.24 3.07 -11.10
N ASP A 52 -0.76 3.81 -12.08
CA ASP A 52 -0.97 5.27 -11.99
C ASP A 52 -2.33 5.62 -11.36
N SER A 53 -3.15 4.63 -11.03
CA SER A 53 -4.46 4.82 -10.43
C SER A 53 -4.35 5.25 -8.97
N GLU A 54 -5.18 6.22 -8.58
CA GLU A 54 -5.40 6.60 -7.18
C GLU A 54 -6.42 5.69 -6.49
N GLU A 55 -7.20 4.95 -7.26
CA GLU A 55 -8.37 4.22 -6.80
C GLU A 55 -8.06 3.20 -5.70
N GLY A 56 -7.13 2.29 -5.97
CA GLY A 56 -6.75 1.26 -5.01
C GLY A 56 -6.06 1.82 -3.78
N MET A 57 -5.22 2.82 -3.94
CA MET A 57 -4.56 3.53 -2.85
C MET A 57 -5.60 4.22 -1.94
N THR A 58 -6.52 4.98 -2.52
CA THR A 58 -7.58 5.66 -1.78
C THR A 58 -8.44 4.65 -1.01
N ASN A 59 -8.85 3.57 -1.67
CA ASN A 59 -9.63 2.49 -1.05
C ASN A 59 -8.88 1.88 0.16
N MET A 60 -7.60 1.60 0.02
CA MET A 60 -6.77 1.05 1.10
C MET A 60 -6.69 2.01 2.30
N PHE A 61 -6.42 3.29 2.07
CA PHE A 61 -6.36 4.29 3.14
C PHE A 61 -7.70 4.46 3.85
N GLU A 62 -8.79 4.55 3.12
CA GLU A 62 -10.13 4.73 3.68
C GLU A 62 -10.66 3.48 4.40
N THR A 63 -10.22 2.30 4.01
CA THR A 63 -10.65 1.05 4.63
C THR A 63 -9.85 0.72 5.90
N PHE A 64 -8.53 0.91 5.89
CA PHE A 64 -7.64 0.38 6.94
C PHE A 64 -6.95 1.45 7.78
N MET A 65 -6.86 2.69 7.32
CA MET A 65 -6.02 3.71 7.94
C MET A 65 -6.78 4.89 8.54
N THR A 66 -8.09 4.82 8.60
CA THR A 66 -8.95 5.92 9.14
C THR A 66 -8.73 6.19 10.62
N SER A 67 -8.23 5.21 11.36
CA SER A 67 -7.89 5.37 12.78
C SER A 67 -6.56 6.10 13.02
N ILE A 68 -5.77 6.28 11.97
CA ILE A 68 -4.48 6.98 12.04
C ILE A 68 -4.72 8.47 11.86
N ASP A 69 -4.32 9.26 12.85
CA ASP A 69 -4.42 10.70 12.74
C ASP A 69 -3.54 11.23 11.60
N GLY A 70 -4.11 12.11 10.77
CA GLY A 70 -3.41 12.66 9.61
C GLY A 70 -3.32 11.73 8.38
N TYR A 71 -4.04 10.60 8.32
CA TYR A 71 -3.99 9.69 7.18
C TYR A 71 -4.29 10.36 5.83
N LYS A 72 -5.20 11.35 5.80
CA LYS A 72 -5.53 12.11 4.57
C LYS A 72 -4.34 12.91 4.04
N THR A 73 -3.52 13.45 4.94
CA THR A 73 -2.29 14.18 4.56
C THR A 73 -1.26 13.21 3.97
N ILE A 74 -1.12 12.03 4.56
CA ILE A 74 -0.24 10.99 4.04
C ILE A 74 -0.73 10.53 2.67
N MET A 75 -2.01 10.22 2.54
CA MET A 75 -2.65 9.81 1.28
C MET A 75 -2.42 10.84 0.16
N SER A 76 -2.63 12.14 0.45
CA SER A 76 -2.43 13.21 -0.54
C SER A 76 -0.97 13.34 -1.01
N ARG A 77 0.00 12.93 -0.20
CA ARG A 77 1.42 12.94 -0.57
C ARG A 77 1.84 11.75 -1.44
N CYS A 78 1.10 10.66 -1.36
CA CYS A 78 1.38 9.47 -2.18
C CYS A 78 1.01 9.66 -3.65
N ASP A 79 0.07 10.53 -3.97
CA ASP A 79 -0.50 10.82 -5.29
C ASP A 79 -1.24 9.63 -5.92
N ASN A 80 -0.58 8.49 -6.08
CA ASN A 80 -1.13 7.29 -6.69
C ASN A 80 -0.47 6.02 -6.13
N LEU A 81 -0.74 4.86 -6.72
CA LEU A 81 -0.19 3.58 -6.26
C LEU A 81 1.35 3.57 -6.17
N TRP A 82 2.04 4.27 -7.06
CA TRP A 82 3.50 4.40 -7.02
C TRP A 82 4.02 5.03 -5.71
N GLY A 83 3.22 5.86 -5.06
CA GLY A 83 3.57 6.45 -3.77
C GLY A 83 3.65 5.45 -2.61
N LEU A 84 3.06 4.26 -2.78
CA LEU A 84 3.11 3.20 -1.78
C LEU A 84 4.42 2.41 -1.84
N TYR A 85 5.15 2.47 -2.95
CA TYR A 85 6.43 1.81 -3.12
C TYR A 85 7.58 2.68 -2.62
N SER A 86 8.60 2.03 -2.08
CA SER A 86 9.80 2.72 -1.64
C SER A 86 10.56 3.33 -2.81
N PRO A 87 11.22 4.49 -2.62
CA PRO A 87 12.13 5.03 -3.63
C PRO A 87 13.36 4.13 -3.78
N ILE A 88 13.96 4.15 -4.95
CA ILE A 88 15.28 3.54 -5.17
C ILE A 88 16.31 4.41 -4.45
N TYR A 89 17.23 3.77 -3.73
CA TYR A 89 18.29 4.51 -3.05
C TYR A 89 19.11 5.33 -4.06
N TYR A 90 19.29 6.61 -3.81
CA TYR A 90 19.85 7.52 -4.81
C TYR A 90 21.30 7.18 -5.25
N MET A 91 22.07 6.53 -4.37
CA MET A 91 23.42 6.10 -4.72
C MET A 91 23.42 4.99 -5.78
N GLU A 92 22.40 4.14 -5.80
CA GLU A 92 22.21 3.14 -6.88
C GLU A 92 21.95 3.83 -8.22
N CYS A 93 21.11 4.86 -8.23
CA CYS A 93 20.86 5.66 -9.44
C CYS A 93 22.15 6.34 -9.93
N LYS A 94 22.99 6.82 -9.03
CA LYS A 94 24.30 7.41 -9.35
C LYS A 94 25.28 6.39 -9.93
N ALA A 95 25.39 5.23 -9.30
CA ALA A 95 26.26 4.15 -9.76
C ALA A 95 25.91 3.69 -11.18
N TYR A 96 24.62 3.52 -11.48
CA TYR A 96 24.15 3.18 -12.82
C TYR A 96 24.48 4.26 -13.85
N ARG A 97 24.36 5.53 -13.51
CA ARG A 97 24.74 6.64 -14.41
C ARG A 97 26.25 6.65 -14.70
N ALA A 98 27.06 6.35 -13.71
CA ALA A 98 28.54 6.25 -13.87
C ALA A 98 28.92 5.15 -14.88
N ASP A 99 28.14 4.05 -14.92
CA ASP A 99 28.32 2.95 -15.87
C ASP A 99 27.66 3.21 -17.26
N GLY A 100 27.13 4.40 -17.50
CA GLY A 100 26.41 4.75 -18.73
C GLY A 100 25.03 4.11 -18.86
N LYS A 101 24.50 3.52 -17.77
CA LYS A 101 23.17 2.95 -17.71
C LYS A 101 22.17 3.92 -17.10
N VAL A 102 20.88 3.69 -17.36
CA VAL A 102 19.79 4.50 -16.77
C VAL A 102 18.96 3.63 -15.85
N LEU A 103 18.91 4.01 -14.57
CA LEU A 103 17.97 3.48 -13.60
C LEU A 103 16.96 4.58 -13.28
N ASN A 104 15.71 4.37 -13.69
CA ASN A 104 14.65 5.34 -13.49
C ASN A 104 14.11 5.25 -12.05
N GLN A 105 14.07 6.39 -11.37
CA GLN A 105 13.45 6.49 -10.06
C GLN A 105 11.93 6.29 -10.17
N ASN A 106 11.34 5.79 -9.09
CA ASN A 106 9.89 5.77 -8.93
C ASN A 106 9.31 7.18 -9.20
N PRO A 107 8.29 7.31 -10.10
CA PRO A 107 7.81 8.61 -10.58
C PRO A 107 7.37 9.57 -9.48
N VAL A 108 6.75 9.07 -8.41
CA VAL A 108 6.29 9.90 -7.28
C VAL A 108 7.47 10.49 -6.51
N TRP A 109 8.56 9.74 -6.39
CA TRP A 109 9.77 10.16 -5.67
C TRP A 109 10.76 10.95 -6.53
N ASN A 110 10.53 11.03 -7.83
CA ASN A 110 11.37 11.79 -8.77
C ASN A 110 11.00 13.28 -8.83
N LYS A 111 10.18 13.77 -7.92
CA LYS A 111 9.82 15.19 -7.82
C LYS A 111 11.00 15.98 -7.25
N SER A 112 11.25 17.17 -7.80
CA SER A 112 12.40 18.02 -7.46
C SER A 112 12.58 18.32 -5.97
N LYS A 113 11.49 18.33 -5.21
CA LYS A 113 11.53 18.51 -3.74
C LYS A 113 12.17 17.35 -2.97
N TYR A 114 12.32 16.18 -3.60
CA TYR A 114 12.95 14.99 -3.03
C TYR A 114 14.27 14.64 -3.70
N ASP A 115 14.62 15.34 -4.76
CA ASP A 115 15.82 15.15 -5.54
C ASP A 115 16.95 16.00 -4.93
N ARG A 116 17.49 15.52 -3.82
CA ARG A 116 18.62 16.14 -3.13
C ARG A 116 19.90 15.36 -3.32
#